data_0203d4399574c3f265bb6c941163d164
#
_entry.id   0203d4399574c3f265bb6c941163d164
#
_cell.length_a   1.000
_cell.length_b   1.000
_cell.length_c   1.000
_cell.angle_alpha   90.00
_cell.angle_beta   90.00
_cell.angle_gamma   90.00
#
_symmetry.space_group_name_H-M   'P 1'
#
loop_
_entity.id
_entity.type
_entity.pdbx_description
1 polymer ?
#
loop_
_entity_poly.entity_id
_entity_poly.type
_entity_poly.pdbx_seq_one_letter_code
_entity_poly.pdbx_strand_id
1 'polypeptide(L)'
;MNEFFIVLLAVAVVGGLIYASVMSDRKRRLVLDAVARNLGLGFDPGTDRLLHRTYAHSVFQKGHSRKATNNLFGIMTLAGHSIHVRMGDYRYVTGHGKHQQTHRLSFAVFHLPYAGTPDLLIRKENIGDKMLGGIGFDDIDFESEAFSRAFWVKSENKKYAYDVIHPGMMEFLLEGPTPHVEIARDVLLILEGWGRWDPETFRGAPRWFEAFMERWPEHLTERLRPR
;
A
#
# COMPACT_ATOMS: atom_id res chain seq x y z
N MET A 1 -1.58 -30.29 -43.44
CA MET A 1 -0.49 -29.29 -43.45
C MET A 1 -0.84 -28.02 -42.64
N ASN A 2 -2.07 -27.55 -42.72
CA ASN A 2 -2.48 -26.31 -41.97
C ASN A 2 -2.53 -26.45 -40.43
N GLU A 3 -2.97 -27.59 -39.92
CA GLU A 3 -3.07 -27.76 -38.43
C GLU A 3 -1.71 -27.77 -37.74
N PHE A 4 -0.68 -28.38 -38.36
CA PHE A 4 0.68 -28.37 -37.83
C PHE A 4 1.25 -26.94 -37.74
N PHE A 5 1.02 -26.12 -38.76
CA PHE A 5 1.44 -24.71 -38.73
C PHE A 5 0.68 -23.88 -37.69
N ILE A 6 -0.60 -24.14 -37.47
CA ILE A 6 -1.41 -23.46 -36.43
C ILE A 6 -0.87 -23.80 -35.04
N VAL A 7 -0.57 -25.05 -34.79
CA VAL A 7 0.01 -25.49 -33.50
C VAL A 7 1.39 -24.87 -33.29
N LEU A 8 2.24 -24.88 -34.31
CA LEU A 8 3.59 -24.28 -34.22
C LEU A 8 3.51 -22.78 -33.95
N LEU A 9 2.60 -22.07 -34.62
CA LEU A 9 2.37 -20.65 -34.40
C LEU A 9 1.86 -20.36 -32.96
N ALA A 10 0.91 -21.17 -32.48
CA ALA A 10 0.40 -21.06 -31.13
C ALA A 10 1.50 -21.26 -30.07
N VAL A 11 2.35 -22.27 -30.25
CA VAL A 11 3.51 -22.51 -29.37
C VAL A 11 4.50 -21.37 -29.41
N ALA A 12 4.78 -20.79 -30.58
CA ALA A 12 5.69 -19.66 -30.73
C ALA A 12 5.13 -18.39 -30.03
N VAL A 13 3.84 -18.13 -30.19
CA VAL A 13 3.15 -17.00 -29.53
C VAL A 13 3.17 -17.17 -28.00
N VAL A 14 2.81 -18.34 -27.50
CA VAL A 14 2.84 -18.61 -26.06
C VAL A 14 4.27 -18.52 -25.51
N GLY A 15 5.25 -19.08 -26.22
CA GLY A 15 6.67 -18.97 -25.85
C GLY A 15 7.15 -17.51 -25.81
N GLY A 16 6.76 -16.71 -26.79
CA GLY A 16 7.07 -15.28 -26.85
C GLY A 16 6.45 -14.49 -25.68
N LEU A 17 5.21 -14.78 -25.33
CA LEU A 17 4.53 -14.15 -24.19
C LEU A 17 5.18 -14.52 -22.86
N ILE A 18 5.54 -15.78 -22.68
CA ILE A 18 6.26 -16.24 -21.47
C ILE A 18 7.63 -15.55 -21.38
N TYR A 19 8.39 -15.50 -22.48
CA TYR A 19 9.68 -14.82 -22.53
C TYR A 19 9.56 -13.34 -22.17
N ALA A 20 8.61 -12.62 -22.78
CA ALA A 20 8.36 -11.21 -22.49
C ALA A 20 8.00 -10.97 -21.02
N SER A 21 7.18 -11.85 -20.43
CA SER A 21 6.80 -11.77 -19.01
C SER A 21 8.02 -11.98 -18.09
N VAL A 22 8.86 -12.96 -18.37
CA VAL A 22 10.08 -13.25 -17.58
C VAL A 22 11.08 -12.09 -17.68
N MET A 23 11.25 -11.53 -18.87
CA MET A 23 12.13 -10.36 -19.07
C MET A 23 11.62 -9.13 -18.36
N SER A 24 10.31 -8.87 -18.38
CA SER A 24 9.67 -7.79 -17.64
C SER A 24 9.89 -7.93 -16.12
N ASP A 25 9.71 -9.13 -15.56
CA ASP A 25 9.93 -9.38 -14.14
C ASP A 25 11.41 -9.24 -13.76
N ARG A 26 12.36 -9.68 -14.61
CA ARG A 26 13.80 -9.46 -14.39
C ARG A 26 14.15 -7.97 -14.38
N LYS A 27 13.67 -7.21 -15.36
CA LYS A 27 13.88 -5.76 -15.43
C LYS A 27 13.33 -5.08 -14.17
N ARG A 28 12.13 -5.46 -13.73
CA ARG A 28 11.53 -4.88 -12.53
C ARG A 28 12.36 -5.16 -11.27
N ARG A 29 12.88 -6.38 -11.11
CA ARG A 29 13.77 -6.73 -9.98
C ARG A 29 15.00 -5.84 -9.95
N LEU A 30 15.68 -5.65 -11.07
CA LEU A 30 16.87 -4.79 -11.16
C LEU A 30 16.54 -3.34 -10.81
N VAL A 31 15.42 -2.83 -11.28
CA VAL A 31 14.99 -1.47 -11.01
C VAL A 31 14.66 -1.30 -9.51
N LEU A 32 13.93 -2.22 -8.90
CA LEU A 32 13.55 -2.12 -7.49
C LEU A 32 14.75 -2.40 -6.55
N ASP A 33 15.71 -3.23 -6.94
CA ASP A 33 16.96 -3.38 -6.23
C ASP A 33 17.76 -2.05 -6.23
N ALA A 34 17.80 -1.34 -7.36
CA ALA A 34 18.42 -0.02 -7.42
C ALA A 34 17.67 1.01 -6.54
N VAL A 35 16.34 0.97 -6.52
CA VAL A 35 15.55 1.82 -5.60
C VAL A 35 15.88 1.51 -4.14
N ALA A 36 15.92 0.23 -3.76
CA ALA A 36 16.25 -0.19 -2.40
C ALA A 36 17.62 0.35 -1.98
N ARG A 37 18.66 0.17 -2.80
CA ARG A 37 20.00 0.72 -2.54
C ARG A 37 19.98 2.22 -2.36
N ASN A 38 19.26 2.96 -3.21
CA ASN A 38 19.18 4.43 -3.11
C ASN A 38 18.50 4.89 -1.82
N LEU A 39 17.59 4.08 -1.28
CA LEU A 39 16.89 4.35 -0.02
C LEU A 39 17.62 3.78 1.21
N GLY A 40 18.77 3.10 1.04
CA GLY A 40 19.47 2.43 2.13
C GLY A 40 18.76 1.20 2.66
N LEU A 41 17.87 0.58 1.85
CA LEU A 41 17.08 -0.59 2.22
C LEU A 41 17.67 -1.88 1.63
N GLY A 42 17.41 -3.01 2.30
CA GLY A 42 17.63 -4.35 1.76
C GLY A 42 16.61 -4.67 0.67
N PHE A 43 16.98 -5.56 -0.24
CA PHE A 43 16.11 -6.05 -1.32
C PHE A 43 16.07 -7.57 -1.36
N ASP A 44 14.85 -8.14 -1.33
CA ASP A 44 14.61 -9.57 -1.54
C ASP A 44 13.60 -9.75 -2.69
N PRO A 45 14.03 -10.30 -3.85
CA PRO A 45 13.14 -10.60 -4.96
C PRO A 45 12.21 -11.78 -4.70
N GLY A 46 12.42 -12.50 -3.60
CA GLY A 46 11.69 -13.70 -3.23
C GLY A 46 10.19 -13.52 -3.03
N THR A 47 9.51 -14.62 -2.81
CA THR A 47 8.06 -14.65 -2.61
C THR A 47 7.73 -14.84 -1.14
N ASP A 48 7.06 -13.86 -0.53
CA ASP A 48 6.45 -13.98 0.78
C ASP A 48 4.94 -14.27 0.64
N ARG A 49 4.51 -15.41 1.15
CA ARG A 49 3.10 -15.83 1.18
C ARG A 49 2.44 -15.57 2.53
N LEU A 50 3.19 -15.06 3.51
CA LEU A 50 2.75 -14.86 4.89
C LEU A 50 2.50 -13.38 5.24
N LEU A 51 2.71 -12.45 4.31
CA LEU A 51 2.50 -11.01 4.53
C LEU A 51 1.14 -10.71 5.19
N HIS A 52 0.08 -11.39 4.76
CA HIS A 52 -1.26 -11.25 5.30
C HIS A 52 -1.42 -11.71 6.77
N ARG A 53 -0.48 -12.49 7.29
CA ARG A 53 -0.43 -12.87 8.72
C ARG A 53 0.33 -11.83 9.54
N THR A 54 1.30 -11.16 8.91
CA THR A 54 2.11 -10.12 9.56
C THR A 54 1.35 -8.80 9.68
N TYR A 55 0.59 -8.43 8.63
CA TYR A 55 -0.10 -7.15 8.55
C TYR A 55 -1.62 -7.35 8.46
N ALA A 56 -2.35 -6.68 9.36
CA ALA A 56 -3.81 -6.81 9.49
C ALA A 56 -4.60 -5.99 8.45
N HIS A 57 -3.92 -5.16 7.65
CA HIS A 57 -4.55 -4.24 6.70
C HIS A 57 -5.51 -4.94 5.74
N SER A 58 -6.58 -4.25 5.42
CA SER A 58 -7.73 -4.78 4.66
C SER A 58 -7.34 -5.39 3.31
N VAL A 59 -6.41 -4.74 2.57
CA VAL A 59 -5.95 -5.21 1.27
C VAL A 59 -5.24 -6.57 1.34
N PHE A 60 -4.50 -6.83 2.42
CA PHE A 60 -3.78 -8.10 2.60
C PHE A 60 -4.68 -9.27 3.00
N GLN A 61 -5.89 -8.98 3.48
CA GLN A 61 -6.87 -9.99 3.87
C GLN A 61 -7.76 -10.45 2.71
N LYS A 62 -7.71 -9.75 1.56
CA LYS A 62 -8.58 -10.03 0.41
C LYS A 62 -8.20 -11.25 -0.39
N GLY A 63 -9.23 -11.92 -0.91
CA GLY A 63 -9.09 -13.00 -1.87
C GLY A 63 -8.26 -14.19 -1.36
N HIS A 64 -7.63 -14.89 -2.27
CA HIS A 64 -6.75 -16.04 -2.03
C HIS A 64 -5.49 -15.96 -2.91
N SER A 65 -4.61 -16.98 -2.84
CA SER A 65 -3.36 -17.03 -3.62
C SER A 65 -2.48 -15.79 -3.44
N ARG A 66 -2.48 -15.27 -2.23
CA ARG A 66 -1.81 -14.05 -1.80
C ARG A 66 -0.30 -14.22 -1.81
N LYS A 67 0.42 -13.23 -2.33
CA LYS A 67 1.88 -13.20 -2.27
C LYS A 67 2.44 -11.80 -2.42
N ALA A 68 3.47 -11.48 -1.65
CA ALA A 68 4.34 -10.35 -1.89
C ALA A 68 5.60 -10.80 -2.64
N THR A 69 6.16 -9.93 -3.44
CA THR A 69 7.41 -10.13 -4.18
C THR A 69 8.17 -8.81 -4.27
N ASN A 70 9.44 -8.86 -4.64
CA ASN A 70 10.26 -7.65 -4.77
C ASN A 70 10.23 -6.81 -3.49
N ASN A 71 10.55 -7.44 -2.37
CA ASN A 71 10.44 -6.81 -1.05
C ASN A 71 11.64 -5.90 -0.79
N LEU A 72 11.38 -4.62 -0.50
CA LEU A 72 12.33 -3.66 0.03
C LEU A 72 12.07 -3.56 1.54
N PHE A 73 13.10 -3.65 2.38
CA PHE A 73 12.90 -3.65 3.82
C PHE A 73 14.11 -3.08 4.56
N GLY A 74 13.85 -2.52 5.72
CA GLY A 74 14.91 -1.98 6.56
C GLY A 74 14.40 -0.99 7.59
N ILE A 75 15.32 -0.19 8.11
CA ILE A 75 15.03 0.90 9.03
C ILE A 75 15.45 2.21 8.37
N MET A 76 14.60 3.21 8.43
CA MET A 76 14.86 4.57 7.96
C MET A 76 14.65 5.56 9.10
N THR A 77 15.44 6.63 9.13
CA THR A 77 15.16 7.76 10.02
C THR A 77 14.20 8.70 9.29
N LEU A 78 12.94 8.76 9.76
CA LEU A 78 11.87 9.56 9.18
C LEU A 78 11.19 10.37 10.30
N ALA A 79 10.99 11.67 10.09
CA ALA A 79 10.44 12.60 11.10
C ALA A 79 11.13 12.46 12.49
N GLY A 80 12.45 12.25 12.51
CA GLY A 80 13.23 12.10 13.74
C GLY A 80 13.13 10.73 14.43
N HIS A 81 12.40 9.76 13.87
CA HIS A 81 12.21 8.42 14.44
C HIS A 81 12.87 7.33 13.60
N SER A 82 13.29 6.24 14.26
CA SER A 82 13.74 5.01 13.58
C SER A 82 12.53 4.18 13.18
N ILE A 83 12.19 4.19 11.90
CA ILE A 83 10.98 3.57 11.36
C ILE A 83 11.34 2.28 10.61
N HIS A 84 10.74 1.17 11.00
CA HIS A 84 10.78 -0.05 10.21
C HIS A 84 9.89 0.12 8.98
N VAL A 85 10.48 -0.09 7.81
CA VAL A 85 9.83 0.10 6.50
C VAL A 85 9.82 -1.22 5.76
N ARG A 86 8.71 -1.53 5.12
CA ARG A 86 8.61 -2.59 4.12
C ARG A 86 7.77 -2.13 2.95
N MET A 87 8.30 -2.28 1.74
CA MET A 87 7.62 -1.97 0.49
C MET A 87 7.74 -3.15 -0.47
N GLY A 88 6.88 -3.22 -1.48
CA GLY A 88 6.99 -4.27 -2.48
C GLY A 88 5.80 -4.37 -3.41
N ASP A 89 5.80 -5.42 -4.22
CA ASP A 89 4.66 -5.79 -5.06
C ASP A 89 3.80 -6.83 -4.36
N TYR A 90 2.49 -6.68 -4.46
CA TYR A 90 1.51 -7.61 -3.88
C TYR A 90 0.54 -8.12 -4.95
N ARG A 91 0.21 -9.39 -4.86
CA ARG A 91 -0.77 -10.04 -5.73
C ARG A 91 -1.73 -10.88 -4.91
N TYR A 92 -3.01 -10.80 -5.25
CA TYR A 92 -4.06 -11.68 -4.76
C TYR A 92 -5.07 -11.99 -5.87
N VAL A 93 -5.90 -12.99 -5.67
CA VAL A 93 -6.92 -13.44 -6.62
C VAL A 93 -8.29 -13.39 -5.94
N THR A 94 -9.30 -12.87 -6.63
CA THR A 94 -10.70 -12.89 -6.21
C THR A 94 -11.53 -13.76 -7.16
N GLY A 95 -12.67 -14.25 -6.70
CA GLY A 95 -13.55 -15.13 -7.48
C GLY A 95 -12.99 -16.55 -7.58
N HIS A 96 -13.76 -17.42 -8.25
CA HIS A 96 -13.42 -18.82 -8.45
C HIS A 96 -13.71 -19.28 -9.89
N GLY A 97 -13.02 -20.31 -10.35
CA GLY A 97 -13.22 -20.90 -11.67
C GLY A 97 -13.06 -19.88 -12.80
N LYS A 98 -14.04 -19.76 -13.68
CA LYS A 98 -14.00 -18.85 -14.85
C LYS A 98 -14.09 -17.35 -14.48
N HIS A 99 -14.48 -17.04 -13.26
CA HIS A 99 -14.64 -15.66 -12.77
C HIS A 99 -13.45 -15.19 -11.91
N GLN A 100 -12.31 -15.86 -12.01
CA GLN A 100 -11.11 -15.44 -11.30
C GLN A 100 -10.56 -14.15 -11.86
N GLN A 101 -10.28 -13.19 -10.97
CA GLN A 101 -9.62 -11.94 -11.27
C GLN A 101 -8.33 -11.81 -10.45
N THR A 102 -7.22 -11.59 -11.14
CA THR A 102 -5.92 -11.35 -10.49
C THR A 102 -5.70 -9.86 -10.30
N HIS A 103 -5.46 -9.46 -9.06
CA HIS A 103 -5.10 -8.09 -8.67
C HIS A 103 -3.60 -8.02 -8.42
N ARG A 104 -2.96 -6.96 -8.93
CA ARG A 104 -1.53 -6.69 -8.74
C ARG A 104 -1.38 -5.22 -8.38
N LEU A 105 -0.72 -4.94 -7.27
CA LEU A 105 -0.48 -3.60 -6.77
C LEU A 105 0.90 -3.52 -6.11
N SER A 106 1.38 -2.33 -5.81
CA SER A 106 2.52 -2.12 -4.92
C SER A 106 2.04 -1.50 -3.60
N PHE A 107 2.82 -1.64 -2.56
CA PHE A 107 2.50 -1.19 -1.22
C PHE A 107 3.73 -0.66 -0.50
N ALA A 108 3.51 0.21 0.49
CA ALA A 108 4.48 0.54 1.52
C ALA A 108 3.83 0.45 2.90
N VAL A 109 4.51 -0.15 3.87
CA VAL A 109 4.12 -0.16 5.27
C VAL A 109 5.23 0.44 6.13
N PHE A 110 4.84 1.24 7.12
CA PHE A 110 5.69 1.94 8.05
C PHE A 110 5.22 1.64 9.47
N HIS A 111 6.09 1.10 10.30
CA HIS A 111 5.77 0.91 11.72
C HIS A 111 5.79 2.27 12.41
N LEU A 112 4.67 2.65 13.01
CA LEU A 112 4.59 3.91 13.75
C LEU A 112 5.49 3.86 14.98
N PRO A 113 6.08 4.98 15.40
CA PRO A 113 6.93 5.04 16.60
C PRO A 113 6.13 4.98 17.91
N TYR A 114 4.82 4.79 17.81
CA TYR A 114 3.87 4.72 18.91
C TYR A 114 3.17 3.37 18.93
N ALA A 115 2.75 2.94 20.13
CA ALA A 115 1.97 1.72 20.33
C ALA A 115 0.56 2.06 20.85
N GLY A 116 -0.42 1.25 20.44
CA GLY A 116 -1.81 1.40 20.82
C GLY A 116 -2.56 2.46 19.98
N THR A 117 -2.11 2.69 18.74
CA THR A 117 -2.85 3.56 17.82
C THR A 117 -4.15 2.88 17.39
N PRO A 118 -5.30 3.57 17.51
CA PRO A 118 -6.55 3.07 16.96
C PRO A 118 -6.49 2.89 15.45
N ASP A 119 -7.29 1.98 14.92
CA ASP A 119 -7.39 1.77 13.48
C ASP A 119 -8.00 3.02 12.80
N LEU A 120 -7.40 3.43 11.69
CA LEU A 120 -7.81 4.60 10.89
C LEU A 120 -7.67 4.30 9.41
N LEU A 121 -8.70 4.59 8.65
CA LEU A 121 -8.73 4.51 7.20
C LEU A 121 -8.99 5.89 6.61
N ILE A 122 -8.14 6.31 5.67
CA ILE A 122 -8.31 7.53 4.88
C ILE A 122 -8.20 7.16 3.41
N ARG A 123 -9.22 7.44 2.62
CA ARG A 123 -9.19 7.17 1.17
C ARG A 123 -9.91 8.27 0.40
N LYS A 124 -9.54 8.49 -0.86
CA LYS A 124 -10.33 9.33 -1.77
C LYS A 124 -11.66 8.66 -2.08
N GLU A 125 -12.73 9.45 -2.14
CA GLU A 125 -14.10 8.98 -2.34
C GLU A 125 -14.29 8.23 -3.67
N ASN A 126 -13.56 8.61 -4.71
CA ASN A 126 -13.64 7.99 -6.05
C ASN A 126 -12.98 6.60 -6.17
N ILE A 127 -12.37 6.09 -5.10
CA ILE A 127 -11.78 4.74 -5.08
C ILE A 127 -12.88 3.77 -4.70
N GLY A 128 -13.49 3.13 -5.70
CA GLY A 128 -14.69 2.33 -5.58
C GLY A 128 -14.69 1.28 -4.46
N ASP A 129 -15.81 1.18 -3.74
CA ASP A 129 -16.07 0.30 -2.59
C ASP A 129 -15.79 -1.18 -2.82
N LYS A 130 -15.81 -1.62 -4.07
CA LYS A 130 -15.59 -3.03 -4.44
C LYS A 130 -14.18 -3.52 -4.17
N MET A 131 -13.20 -2.62 -4.05
CA MET A 131 -11.79 -2.98 -3.93
C MET A 131 -11.31 -3.04 -2.47
N LEU A 132 -12.00 -2.39 -1.53
CA LEU A 132 -11.69 -2.41 -0.11
C LEU A 132 -12.92 -2.96 0.62
N GLY A 133 -12.84 -4.18 1.14
CA GLY A 133 -13.85 -4.75 2.03
C GLY A 133 -14.07 -3.78 3.18
N GLY A 134 -15.32 -3.43 3.48
CA GLY A 134 -15.61 -2.43 4.48
C GLY A 134 -14.99 -2.77 5.84
N ILE A 135 -14.18 -1.89 6.37
CA ILE A 135 -14.03 -1.78 7.81
C ILE A 135 -15.44 -1.43 8.30
N GLY A 136 -15.99 -2.21 9.21
CA GLY A 136 -17.41 -2.16 9.62
C GLY A 136 -17.81 -0.91 10.43
N PHE A 137 -17.12 0.22 10.27
CA PHE A 137 -17.37 1.47 10.98
C PHE A 137 -18.08 2.47 10.08
N ASP A 138 -18.91 3.32 10.68
CA ASP A 138 -19.57 4.43 9.99
C ASP A 138 -18.54 5.46 9.49
N ASP A 139 -18.90 6.17 8.44
CA ASP A 139 -18.14 7.29 7.92
C ASP A 139 -18.08 8.44 8.94
N ILE A 140 -16.97 9.16 8.93
CA ILE A 140 -16.75 10.31 9.83
C ILE A 140 -16.77 11.58 8.99
N ASP A 141 -17.80 12.40 9.20
CA ASP A 141 -17.90 13.72 8.59
C ASP A 141 -17.04 14.73 9.34
N PHE A 142 -16.35 15.58 8.60
CA PHE A 142 -15.53 16.66 9.11
C PHE A 142 -16.18 18.03 8.83
N GLU A 143 -15.83 19.05 9.61
CA GLU A 143 -16.35 20.41 9.42
C GLU A 143 -15.97 21.01 8.05
N SER A 144 -14.86 20.57 7.46
CA SER A 144 -14.47 20.94 6.11
C SER A 144 -15.27 20.18 5.07
N GLU A 145 -16.25 20.84 4.44
CA GLU A 145 -16.99 20.25 3.32
C GLU A 145 -16.10 19.83 2.15
N ALA A 146 -15.02 20.56 1.87
CA ALA A 146 -14.08 20.24 0.82
C ALA A 146 -13.36 18.91 1.11
N PHE A 147 -12.96 18.73 2.38
CA PHE A 147 -12.32 17.49 2.82
C PHE A 147 -13.31 16.30 2.82
N SER A 148 -14.50 16.48 3.40
CA SER A 148 -15.53 15.42 3.46
C SER A 148 -16.02 14.98 2.08
N ARG A 149 -16.02 15.89 1.09
CA ARG A 149 -16.31 15.53 -0.32
C ARG A 149 -15.15 14.82 -1.02
N ALA A 150 -13.92 15.03 -0.60
CA ALA A 150 -12.73 14.45 -1.24
C ALA A 150 -12.31 13.11 -0.62
N PHE A 151 -12.57 12.93 0.67
CA PHE A 151 -12.07 11.80 1.43
C PHE A 151 -13.16 11.12 2.25
N TRP A 152 -13.04 9.82 2.27
CA TRP A 152 -13.80 8.93 3.11
C TRP A 152 -12.92 8.44 4.26
N VAL A 153 -13.35 8.71 5.50
CA VAL A 153 -12.59 8.40 6.70
C VAL A 153 -13.36 7.47 7.60
N LYS A 154 -12.71 6.40 8.07
CA LYS A 154 -13.27 5.47 9.05
C LYS A 154 -12.32 5.23 10.19
N SER A 155 -12.86 5.18 11.40
CA SER A 155 -12.19 4.74 12.61
C SER A 155 -13.24 4.30 13.64
N GLU A 156 -12.92 3.30 14.46
CA GLU A 156 -13.73 2.96 15.63
C GLU A 156 -13.61 4.04 16.72
N ASN A 157 -12.53 4.80 16.72
CA ASN A 157 -12.30 5.91 17.64
C ASN A 157 -12.41 7.25 16.92
N LYS A 158 -13.63 7.81 16.88
CA LYS A 158 -13.91 9.10 16.24
C LYS A 158 -13.04 10.24 16.77
N LYS A 159 -12.80 10.28 18.09
CA LYS A 159 -11.94 11.31 18.69
C LYS A 159 -10.50 11.23 18.13
N TYR A 160 -9.96 10.02 18.04
CA TYR A 160 -8.64 9.81 17.45
C TYR A 160 -8.59 10.25 15.98
N ALA A 161 -9.63 9.93 15.20
CA ALA A 161 -9.72 10.38 13.82
C ALA A 161 -9.72 11.91 13.70
N TYR A 162 -10.51 12.63 14.53
CA TYR A 162 -10.49 14.10 14.59
C TYR A 162 -9.15 14.65 15.06
N ASP A 163 -8.52 14.01 16.03
CA ASP A 163 -7.21 14.43 16.53
C ASP A 163 -6.15 14.31 15.41
N VAL A 164 -6.11 13.20 14.64
CA VAL A 164 -5.16 12.99 13.54
C VAL A 164 -5.48 13.91 12.35
N ILE A 165 -6.77 14.01 11.99
CA ILE A 165 -7.22 14.77 10.82
C ILE A 165 -7.67 16.17 11.27
N HIS A 166 -6.75 16.91 11.86
CA HIS A 166 -6.93 18.33 12.20
C HIS A 166 -6.78 19.22 10.94
N PRO A 167 -7.11 20.50 10.97
CA PRO A 167 -7.10 21.36 9.79
C PRO A 167 -5.82 21.33 8.96
N GLY A 168 -4.64 21.37 9.58
CA GLY A 168 -3.35 21.30 8.86
C GLY A 168 -3.11 19.94 8.19
N MET A 169 -3.63 18.85 8.74
CA MET A 169 -3.61 17.54 8.08
C MET A 169 -4.60 17.50 6.91
N MET A 170 -5.79 18.11 7.04
CA MET A 170 -6.76 18.21 5.95
C MET A 170 -6.18 18.97 4.75
N GLU A 171 -5.51 20.10 5.00
CA GLU A 171 -4.82 20.89 3.95
C GLU A 171 -3.77 20.02 3.23
N PHE A 172 -2.89 19.37 3.98
CA PHE A 172 -1.89 18.46 3.41
C PHE A 172 -2.50 17.36 2.54
N LEU A 173 -3.59 16.75 3.00
CA LEU A 173 -4.27 15.69 2.25
C LEU A 173 -5.00 16.22 1.01
N LEU A 174 -5.49 17.45 1.02
CA LEU A 174 -6.16 18.09 -0.11
C LEU A 174 -5.19 18.59 -1.18
N GLU A 175 -4.02 19.10 -0.80
CA GLU A 175 -3.06 19.77 -1.70
C GLU A 175 -2.26 18.78 -2.57
N GLY A 176 -2.10 17.53 -2.18
CA GLY A 176 -1.20 16.59 -2.82
C GLY A 176 -1.84 15.36 -3.45
N PRO A 177 -1.05 14.55 -4.16
CA PRO A 177 -1.44 13.20 -4.48
C PRO A 177 -1.54 12.41 -3.17
N THR A 178 -2.76 12.23 -2.67
CA THR A 178 -2.99 11.49 -1.43
C THR A 178 -3.23 10.04 -1.75
N PRO A 179 -2.40 9.14 -1.26
CA PRO A 179 -2.61 7.71 -1.37
C PRO A 179 -3.80 7.27 -0.50
N HIS A 180 -4.24 6.03 -0.68
CA HIS A 180 -5.02 5.34 0.33
C HIS A 180 -4.12 5.05 1.54
N VAL A 181 -4.57 5.43 2.72
CA VAL A 181 -3.88 5.25 4.00
C VAL A 181 -4.72 4.39 4.92
N GLU A 182 -4.11 3.38 5.51
CA GLU A 182 -4.73 2.53 6.53
C GLU A 182 -3.76 2.33 7.69
N ILE A 183 -4.15 2.77 8.89
CA ILE A 183 -3.42 2.45 10.13
C ILE A 183 -4.12 1.27 10.78
N ALA A 184 -3.37 0.20 11.02
CA ALA A 184 -3.85 -0.97 11.72
C ALA A 184 -2.71 -1.58 12.57
N ARG A 185 -2.99 -1.82 13.85
CA ARG A 185 -2.01 -2.38 14.81
C ARG A 185 -0.65 -1.66 14.78
N ASP A 186 -0.69 -0.35 14.88
CA ASP A 186 0.49 0.53 14.89
C ASP A 186 1.35 0.50 13.61
N VAL A 187 0.76 0.11 12.51
CA VAL A 187 1.42 0.12 11.20
C VAL A 187 0.59 0.93 10.23
N LEU A 188 1.22 1.89 9.56
CA LEU A 188 0.62 2.69 8.50
C LEU A 188 0.91 2.05 7.15
N LEU A 189 -0.12 1.72 6.40
CA LEU A 189 -0.07 1.28 5.01
C LEU A 189 -0.35 2.43 4.07
N ILE A 190 0.42 2.51 2.99
CA ILE A 190 0.19 3.37 1.84
C ILE A 190 -0.08 2.51 0.60
N LEU A 191 -1.16 2.84 -0.14
CA LEU A 191 -1.43 2.33 -1.48
C LEU A 191 -1.65 3.52 -2.42
N GLU A 192 -0.82 3.68 -3.42
CA GLU A 192 -1.04 4.67 -4.47
C GLU A 192 -1.61 3.99 -5.71
N GLY A 193 -2.91 4.19 -5.92
CA GLY A 193 -3.65 3.50 -6.97
C GLY A 193 -3.76 1.98 -6.77
N TRP A 194 -4.31 1.31 -7.78
CA TRP A 194 -4.54 -0.14 -7.79
C TRP A 194 -3.65 -0.86 -8.80
N GLY A 195 -2.44 -0.34 -8.98
CA GLY A 195 -1.45 -0.86 -9.90
C GLY A 195 -0.08 -1.07 -9.26
N ARG A 196 0.84 -1.56 -10.06
CA ARG A 196 2.26 -1.58 -9.68
C ARG A 196 2.82 -0.17 -9.81
N TRP A 197 3.50 0.28 -8.78
CA TRP A 197 4.15 1.57 -8.75
C TRP A 197 5.36 1.62 -9.68
N ASP A 198 5.63 2.79 -10.21
CA ASP A 198 6.90 3.12 -10.81
C ASP A 198 7.99 3.33 -9.74
N PRO A 199 9.27 3.46 -10.13
CA PRO A 199 10.37 3.67 -9.20
C PRO A 199 10.26 4.97 -8.39
N GLU A 200 9.69 6.04 -8.96
CA GLU A 200 9.54 7.34 -8.30
C GLU A 200 8.50 7.28 -7.19
N THR A 201 7.40 6.57 -7.41
CA THR A 201 6.40 6.31 -6.39
C THR A 201 6.99 5.58 -5.17
N PHE A 202 7.85 4.57 -5.41
CA PHE A 202 8.57 3.90 -4.32
C PHE A 202 9.50 4.86 -3.55
N ARG A 203 10.20 5.77 -4.24
CA ARG A 203 11.06 6.79 -3.60
C ARG A 203 10.24 7.87 -2.89
N GLY A 204 9.06 8.16 -3.38
CA GLY A 204 8.13 9.14 -2.82
C GLY A 204 7.44 8.68 -1.55
N ALA A 205 7.16 7.39 -1.40
CA ALA A 205 6.40 6.86 -0.26
C ALA A 205 7.02 7.19 1.12
N PRO A 206 8.35 7.05 1.36
CA PRO A 206 8.95 7.49 2.63
C PRO A 206 8.84 9.00 2.87
N ARG A 207 8.99 9.83 1.84
CA ARG A 207 8.85 11.29 1.95
C ARG A 207 7.42 11.69 2.29
N TRP A 208 6.44 11.02 1.67
CA TRP A 208 5.03 11.26 1.98
C TRP A 208 4.72 10.87 3.43
N PHE A 209 5.22 9.70 3.88
CA PHE A 209 5.10 9.27 5.27
C PHE A 209 5.73 10.28 6.24
N GLU A 210 6.93 10.76 5.95
CA GLU A 210 7.63 11.78 6.76
C GLU A 210 6.79 13.05 6.87
N ALA A 211 6.30 13.59 5.76
CA ALA A 211 5.44 14.78 5.75
C ALA A 211 4.12 14.57 6.51
N PHE A 212 3.55 13.36 6.48
CA PHE A 212 2.39 12.97 7.28
C PHE A 212 2.72 12.97 8.78
N MET A 213 3.87 12.39 9.16
CA MET A 213 4.31 12.33 10.57
C MET A 213 4.74 13.69 11.13
N GLU A 214 5.29 14.60 10.32
CA GLU A 214 5.59 15.98 10.74
C GLU A 214 4.34 16.75 11.14
N ARG A 215 3.17 16.33 10.66
CA ARG A 215 1.85 16.86 11.03
C ARG A 215 1.14 16.04 12.10
N TRP A 216 1.82 15.03 12.63
CA TRP A 216 1.23 14.21 13.70
C TRP A 216 1.00 15.06 14.95
N PRO A 217 -0.20 15.03 15.55
CA PRO A 217 -0.51 15.89 16.69
C PRO A 217 0.35 15.58 17.92
N GLU A 218 0.98 16.59 18.46
CA GLU A 218 1.88 16.44 19.61
C GLU A 218 1.17 15.82 20.84
N HIS A 219 -0.07 16.24 21.10
CA HIS A 219 -0.86 15.69 22.21
C HIS A 219 -1.20 14.19 22.06
N LEU A 220 -1.18 13.64 20.85
CA LEU A 220 -1.29 12.18 20.65
C LEU A 220 0.02 11.47 20.99
N THR A 221 1.15 12.10 20.75
CA THR A 221 2.47 11.56 21.09
C THR A 221 2.59 11.34 22.60
N GLU A 222 2.03 12.24 23.41
CA GLU A 222 2.03 12.12 24.87
C GLU A 222 1.08 11.02 25.39
N ARG A 223 -0.01 10.75 24.67
CA ARG A 223 -1.03 9.76 25.05
C ARG A 223 -0.72 8.34 24.59
N LEU A 224 0.00 8.21 23.49
CA LEU A 224 0.43 6.94 22.94
C LEU A 224 1.75 6.52 23.59
N ARG A 225 1.93 5.22 23.80
CA ARG A 225 3.19 4.71 24.35
C ARG A 225 4.27 4.76 23.28
N PRO A 226 5.46 5.32 23.57
CA PRO A 226 6.59 5.21 22.65
C PRO A 226 6.99 3.72 22.49
N ARG A 227 7.42 3.38 21.28
CA ARG A 227 7.97 2.03 20.95
C ARG A 227 9.45 1.98 21.15
#